data_ae28ee646238655ebea2a112e7daf16c
#
_entry.id   ae28ee646238655ebea2a112e7daf16c
#
_cell.length_a   1.000
_cell.length_b   1.000
_cell.length_c   1.000
_cell.angle_alpha   90.00
_cell.angle_beta   90.00
_cell.angle_gamma   90.00
#
_symmetry.space_group_name_H-M   'P 1'
#
loop_
_entity.id
_entity.type
_entity.pdbx_description
1 polymer ?
#
loop_
_entity_poly.entity_id
_entity_poly.type
_entity_poly.pdbx_seq_one_letter_code
_entity_poly.pdbx_strand_id
1 'polypeptide(L)'
;MGAFAYSHGLETLVQEGRVTTAAQLQGWLEAVLRHGAGWSDAVLLAQVPQGGDVAELTDLATALTPSAERRLETVKQGEAFAATVRDLWQADILPAPYPVAVGQAVRALDLPLLPALQLYLLAFASNLAAAGIRLIPLGQTEGQAVIRALSPLCEVLAAQAMTASLDEIGGFSPLSDVASQRHEALYSRIFRS
;
A
#
# COMPACT_ATOMS: atom_id res chain seq x y z
N MET A 1 -3.69 9.21 11.29
CA MET A 1 -2.82 8.32 10.53
C MET A 1 -2.26 9.08 9.32
N GLY A 2 -0.94 9.13 9.14
CA GLY A 2 -0.26 10.00 8.17
C GLY A 2 -0.13 9.42 6.75
N ALA A 3 -1.05 8.57 6.28
CA ALA A 3 -0.97 7.93 4.96
C ALA A 3 -0.86 8.92 3.78
N PHE A 4 -1.39 10.13 3.94
CA PHE A 4 -1.35 11.19 2.93
C PHE A 4 0.03 11.86 2.76
N ALA A 5 1.05 11.44 3.51
CA ALA A 5 2.38 12.01 3.47
C ALA A 5 3.37 11.20 2.60
N TYR A 6 2.92 10.12 1.98
CA TYR A 6 3.78 9.19 1.24
C TYR A 6 3.34 9.07 -0.21
N SER A 7 4.31 8.94 -1.12
CA SER A 7 4.07 8.90 -2.56
C SER A 7 4.56 7.63 -3.26
N HIS A 8 5.24 6.72 -2.56
CA HIS A 8 5.80 5.48 -3.13
C HIS A 8 6.72 5.72 -4.34
N GLY A 9 7.49 6.81 -4.29
CA GLY A 9 8.35 7.22 -5.39
C GLY A 9 7.65 7.99 -6.52
N LEU A 10 6.33 8.22 -6.45
CA LEU A 10 5.59 8.97 -7.46
C LEU A 10 6.15 10.39 -7.62
N GLU A 11 6.52 11.06 -6.52
CA GLU A 11 7.09 12.40 -6.59
C GLU A 11 8.35 12.46 -7.45
N THR A 12 9.23 11.47 -7.32
CA THR A 12 10.42 11.33 -8.18
C THR A 12 10.02 11.20 -9.65
N LEU A 13 9.06 10.32 -9.96
CA LEU A 13 8.60 10.08 -11.32
C LEU A 13 7.96 11.32 -11.96
N VAL A 14 7.26 12.12 -11.16
CA VAL A 14 6.68 13.39 -11.63
C VAL A 14 7.78 14.41 -11.88
N GLN A 15 8.76 14.55 -10.98
CA GLN A 15 9.90 15.47 -11.17
C GLN A 15 10.76 15.07 -12.39
N GLU A 16 10.90 13.77 -12.67
CA GLU A 16 11.58 13.27 -13.88
C GLU A 16 10.73 13.37 -15.16
N GLY A 17 9.51 13.88 -15.09
CA GLY A 17 8.59 14.02 -16.23
C GLY A 17 8.04 12.69 -16.77
N ARG A 18 8.13 11.61 -16.01
CA ARG A 18 7.69 10.25 -16.40
C ARG A 18 6.23 9.99 -16.15
N VAL A 19 5.64 10.67 -15.16
CA VAL A 19 4.22 10.61 -14.83
C VAL A 19 3.68 12.04 -14.78
N THR A 20 2.98 12.46 -15.82
CA THR A 20 2.52 13.84 -16.01
C THR A 20 1.05 13.95 -16.42
N THR A 21 0.39 12.83 -16.65
CA THR A 21 -1.03 12.76 -17.06
C THR A 21 -1.82 11.75 -16.24
N ALA A 22 -3.15 11.86 -16.22
CA ALA A 22 -4.04 10.92 -15.57
C ALA A 22 -3.86 9.48 -16.08
N ALA A 23 -3.67 9.30 -17.39
CA ALA A 23 -3.45 7.98 -17.99
C ALA A 23 -2.12 7.34 -17.52
N GLN A 24 -1.04 8.13 -17.45
CA GLN A 24 0.24 7.65 -16.91
C GLN A 24 0.16 7.34 -15.42
N LEU A 25 -0.55 8.16 -14.64
CA LEU A 25 -0.81 7.90 -13.22
C LEU A 25 -1.58 6.59 -13.04
N GLN A 26 -2.64 6.37 -13.83
CA GLN A 26 -3.41 5.12 -13.80
C GLN A 26 -2.52 3.92 -14.11
N GLY A 27 -1.77 3.96 -15.20
CA GLY A 27 -0.87 2.85 -15.59
C GLY A 27 0.20 2.55 -14.55
N TRP A 28 0.76 3.58 -13.90
CA TRP A 28 1.70 3.40 -12.80
C TRP A 28 1.03 2.75 -11.58
N LEU A 29 -0.17 3.21 -11.20
CA LEU A 29 -0.94 2.62 -10.10
C LEU A 29 -1.32 1.16 -10.37
N GLU A 30 -1.71 0.83 -11.61
CA GLU A 30 -1.97 -0.56 -12.01
C GLU A 30 -0.73 -1.44 -11.83
N ALA A 31 0.45 -0.96 -12.21
CA ALA A 31 1.70 -1.69 -12.03
C ALA A 31 2.05 -1.90 -10.54
N VAL A 32 1.90 -0.87 -9.71
CA VAL A 32 2.16 -0.95 -8.26
C VAL A 32 1.17 -1.88 -7.56
N LEU A 33 -0.10 -1.87 -7.99
CA LEU A 33 -1.12 -2.78 -7.47
C LEU A 33 -0.85 -4.23 -7.85
N ARG A 34 -0.51 -4.52 -9.12
CA ARG A 34 -0.33 -5.89 -9.62
C ARG A 34 1.01 -6.51 -9.26
N HIS A 35 2.07 -5.72 -9.27
CA HIS A 35 3.44 -6.21 -9.27
C HIS A 35 4.31 -5.57 -8.19
N GLY A 36 3.77 -4.66 -7.40
CA GLY A 36 4.47 -3.96 -6.33
C GLY A 36 3.85 -4.18 -4.97
N ALA A 37 3.95 -3.14 -4.13
CA ALA A 37 3.49 -3.17 -2.75
C ALA A 37 1.99 -3.51 -2.61
N GLY A 38 1.14 -3.12 -3.56
CA GLY A 38 -0.28 -3.42 -3.50
C GLY A 38 -0.55 -4.93 -3.42
N TRP A 39 0.07 -5.72 -4.30
CA TRP A 39 -0.04 -7.18 -4.30
C TRP A 39 0.57 -7.81 -3.06
N SER A 40 1.84 -7.47 -2.76
CA SER A 40 2.55 -8.05 -1.62
C SER A 40 1.83 -7.78 -0.29
N ASP A 41 1.34 -6.56 -0.10
CA ASP A 41 0.59 -6.18 1.09
C ASP A 41 -0.73 -6.95 1.21
N ALA A 42 -1.46 -7.13 0.10
CA ALA A 42 -2.71 -7.88 0.09
C ALA A 42 -2.50 -9.36 0.48
N VAL A 43 -1.45 -10.00 -0.04
CA VAL A 43 -1.12 -11.39 0.34
C VAL A 43 -0.70 -11.47 1.80
N LEU A 44 0.18 -10.59 2.28
CA LEU A 44 0.60 -10.55 3.69
C LEU A 44 -0.60 -10.36 4.64
N LEU A 45 -1.52 -9.45 4.29
CA LEU A 45 -2.75 -9.25 5.07
C LEU A 45 -3.58 -10.53 5.11
N ALA A 46 -3.77 -11.20 3.96
CA ALA A 46 -4.58 -12.40 3.86
C ALA A 46 -4.01 -13.58 4.65
N GLN A 47 -2.69 -13.70 4.74
CA GLN A 47 -2.04 -14.81 5.45
C GLN A 47 -2.27 -14.77 6.96
N VAL A 48 -2.41 -13.58 7.58
CA VAL A 48 -2.60 -13.49 9.05
C VAL A 48 -3.88 -14.17 9.53
N PRO A 49 -5.08 -13.88 9.00
CA PRO A 49 -6.30 -14.57 9.43
C PRO A 49 -6.35 -16.05 9.02
N GLN A 50 -5.53 -16.45 8.05
CA GLN A 50 -5.40 -17.85 7.62
C GLN A 50 -4.43 -18.67 8.47
N GLY A 51 -3.92 -18.10 9.56
CA GLY A 51 -3.06 -18.82 10.52
C GLY A 51 -1.56 -18.59 10.34
N GLY A 52 -1.17 -17.67 9.47
CA GLY A 52 0.24 -17.27 9.30
C GLY A 52 0.84 -16.72 10.59
N ASP A 53 2.12 -17.02 10.81
CA ASP A 53 2.87 -16.52 11.96
C ASP A 53 3.14 -15.02 11.83
N VAL A 54 2.69 -14.24 12.83
CA VAL A 54 2.79 -12.78 12.79
C VAL A 54 4.24 -12.29 12.80
N ALA A 55 5.14 -13.01 13.48
CA ALA A 55 6.54 -12.61 13.55
C ALA A 55 7.23 -12.83 12.19
N GLU A 56 7.03 -14.00 11.58
CA GLU A 56 7.55 -14.31 10.24
C GLU A 56 7.02 -13.34 9.18
N LEU A 57 5.70 -13.06 9.22
CA LEU A 57 5.08 -12.11 8.29
C LEU A 57 5.56 -10.67 8.50
N THR A 58 5.87 -10.29 9.75
CA THR A 58 6.47 -8.97 10.08
C THR A 58 7.88 -8.85 9.50
N ASP A 59 8.70 -9.88 9.65
CA ASP A 59 10.06 -9.90 9.09
C ASP A 59 10.02 -9.85 7.57
N LEU A 60 9.15 -10.65 6.94
CA LEU A 60 8.98 -10.66 5.50
C LEU A 60 8.46 -9.31 4.97
N ALA A 61 7.43 -8.73 5.59
CA ALA A 61 6.90 -7.42 5.21
C ALA A 61 7.97 -6.32 5.28
N THR A 62 8.86 -6.41 6.28
CA THR A 62 9.96 -5.47 6.46
C THR A 62 11.06 -5.67 5.39
N ALA A 63 11.38 -6.92 5.08
CA ALA A 63 12.40 -7.27 4.08
C ALA A 63 11.99 -6.89 2.64
N LEU A 64 10.70 -6.90 2.34
CA LEU A 64 10.15 -6.55 1.02
C LEU A 64 10.11 -5.04 0.75
N THR A 65 10.43 -4.19 1.72
CA THR A 65 10.39 -2.74 1.51
C THR A 65 11.57 -2.28 0.63
N PRO A 66 11.30 -1.55 -0.48
CA PRO A 66 12.34 -1.18 -1.45
C PRO A 66 13.23 -0.02 -0.97
N SER A 67 12.84 0.73 0.05
CA SER A 67 13.58 1.89 0.57
C SER A 67 13.40 2.06 2.07
N ALA A 68 14.30 2.84 2.71
CA ALA A 68 14.20 3.15 4.13
C ALA A 68 12.93 3.95 4.46
N GLU A 69 12.52 4.85 3.56
CA GLU A 69 11.31 5.64 3.71
C GLU A 69 10.04 4.75 3.65
N ARG A 70 9.98 3.79 2.72
CA ARG A 70 8.88 2.82 2.63
C ARG A 70 8.80 1.92 3.87
N ARG A 71 9.97 1.49 4.37
CA ARG A 71 10.06 0.74 5.63
C ARG A 71 9.53 1.55 6.80
N LEU A 72 9.96 2.81 6.93
CA LEU A 72 9.50 3.70 8.00
C LEU A 72 7.99 3.93 7.92
N GLU A 73 7.46 4.12 6.71
CA GLU A 73 6.03 4.32 6.47
C GLU A 73 5.21 3.14 6.97
N THR A 74 5.46 1.93 6.45
CA THR A 74 4.65 0.75 6.77
C THR A 74 4.69 0.42 8.26
N VAL A 75 5.85 0.59 8.92
CA VAL A 75 6.00 0.39 10.37
C VAL A 75 5.21 1.44 11.14
N LYS A 76 5.36 2.73 10.82
CA LYS A 76 4.67 3.80 11.54
C LYS A 76 3.15 3.77 11.35
N GLN A 77 2.68 3.45 10.16
CA GLN A 77 1.25 3.27 9.90
C GLN A 77 0.69 2.08 10.68
N GLY A 78 1.41 0.96 10.69
CA GLY A 78 1.01 -0.24 11.40
C GLY A 78 0.99 -0.06 12.92
N GLU A 79 2.01 0.58 13.49
CA GLU A 79 2.05 0.94 14.92
C GLU A 79 0.84 1.82 15.32
N ALA A 80 0.58 2.88 14.56
CA ALA A 80 -0.54 3.79 14.83
C ALA A 80 -1.90 3.11 14.67
N PHE A 81 -2.04 2.25 13.64
CA PHE A 81 -3.24 1.46 13.41
C PHE A 81 -3.49 0.49 14.57
N ALA A 82 -2.47 -0.29 14.96
CA ALA A 82 -2.57 -1.24 16.05
C ALA A 82 -2.93 -0.57 17.38
N ALA A 83 -2.33 0.58 17.69
CA ALA A 83 -2.69 1.37 18.87
C ALA A 83 -4.17 1.78 18.84
N THR A 84 -4.65 2.32 17.71
CA THR A 84 -6.04 2.74 17.55
C THR A 84 -7.01 1.57 17.72
N VAL A 85 -6.72 0.40 17.12
CA VAL A 85 -7.57 -0.78 17.22
C VAL A 85 -7.63 -1.32 18.64
N ARG A 86 -6.49 -1.37 19.34
CA ARG A 86 -6.46 -1.75 20.78
C ARG A 86 -7.31 -0.81 21.63
N ASP A 87 -7.17 0.49 21.41
CA ASP A 87 -7.86 1.49 22.23
C ASP A 87 -9.38 1.48 22.01
N LEU A 88 -9.84 1.32 20.77
CA LEU A 88 -11.26 1.43 20.44
C LEU A 88 -12.02 0.12 20.52
N TRP A 89 -11.39 -1.01 20.16
CA TRP A 89 -12.05 -2.32 20.09
C TRP A 89 -11.53 -3.32 21.13
N GLN A 90 -10.55 -2.93 21.96
CA GLN A 90 -9.96 -3.81 22.98
C GLN A 90 -9.38 -5.10 22.37
N ALA A 91 -9.01 -5.05 21.08
CA ALA A 91 -8.48 -6.20 20.36
C ALA A 91 -7.01 -6.43 20.72
N ASP A 92 -6.64 -7.69 20.97
CA ASP A 92 -5.25 -8.08 21.25
C ASP A 92 -4.47 -8.22 19.93
N ILE A 93 -3.88 -7.11 19.46
CA ILE A 93 -3.03 -7.09 18.28
C ILE A 93 -1.70 -6.42 18.59
N LEU A 94 -0.63 -6.92 17.96
CA LEU A 94 0.73 -6.44 18.15
C LEU A 94 1.08 -5.34 17.13
N PRO A 95 1.98 -4.41 17.48
CA PRO A 95 2.60 -3.51 16.49
C PRO A 95 3.31 -4.34 15.42
N ALA A 96 3.02 -4.03 14.16
CA ALA A 96 3.58 -4.71 12.98
C ALA A 96 3.53 -3.78 11.78
N PRO A 97 4.21 -4.07 10.65
CA PRO A 97 3.98 -3.38 9.38
C PRO A 97 2.50 -3.36 9.01
N TYR A 98 2.09 -2.30 8.32
CA TYR A 98 0.67 -1.97 8.14
C TYR A 98 -0.20 -3.13 7.61
N PRO A 99 0.17 -3.88 6.55
CA PRO A 99 -0.65 -5.00 6.07
C PRO A 99 -0.81 -6.10 7.13
N VAL A 100 0.25 -6.41 7.89
CA VAL A 100 0.21 -7.42 8.95
C VAL A 100 -0.65 -6.94 10.13
N ALA A 101 -0.55 -5.67 10.51
CA ALA A 101 -1.39 -5.07 11.56
C ALA A 101 -2.88 -5.10 11.18
N VAL A 102 -3.22 -4.80 9.91
CA VAL A 102 -4.60 -4.92 9.41
C VAL A 102 -5.07 -6.37 9.41
N GLY A 103 -4.23 -7.31 8.97
CA GLY A 103 -4.53 -8.75 9.04
C GLY A 103 -4.79 -9.24 10.45
N GLN A 104 -4.03 -8.77 11.45
CA GLN A 104 -4.29 -9.07 12.87
C GLN A 104 -5.67 -8.55 13.32
N ALA A 105 -6.04 -7.33 12.90
CA ALA A 105 -7.36 -6.77 13.23
C ALA A 105 -8.49 -7.58 12.58
N VAL A 106 -8.32 -7.99 11.31
CA VAL A 106 -9.27 -8.89 10.63
C VAL A 106 -9.47 -10.17 11.42
N ARG A 107 -8.40 -10.82 11.86
CA ARG A 107 -8.45 -12.04 12.66
C ARG A 107 -9.07 -11.81 14.03
N ALA A 108 -8.62 -10.79 14.77
CA ALA A 108 -9.03 -10.55 16.15
C ALA A 108 -10.50 -10.11 16.28
N LEU A 109 -11.03 -9.44 15.27
CA LEU A 109 -12.40 -8.91 15.25
C LEU A 109 -13.36 -9.77 14.39
N ASP A 110 -12.90 -10.92 13.91
CA ASP A 110 -13.68 -11.85 13.05
C ASP A 110 -14.31 -11.13 11.84
N LEU A 111 -13.53 -10.27 11.19
CA LEU A 111 -14.01 -9.51 10.03
C LEU A 111 -13.94 -10.36 8.76
N PRO A 112 -14.87 -10.15 7.81
CA PRO A 112 -14.84 -10.86 6.54
C PRO A 112 -13.60 -10.44 5.73
N LEU A 113 -12.75 -11.40 5.36
CA LEU A 113 -11.45 -11.16 4.75
C LEU A 113 -11.56 -10.50 3.37
N LEU A 114 -12.46 -10.98 2.49
CA LEU A 114 -12.58 -10.42 1.13
C LEU A 114 -12.94 -8.92 1.12
N PRO A 115 -13.96 -8.46 1.84
CA PRO A 115 -14.23 -7.03 1.97
C PRO A 115 -13.07 -6.23 2.57
N ALA A 116 -12.34 -6.79 3.55
CA ALA A 116 -11.18 -6.14 4.14
C ALA A 116 -10.06 -5.93 3.12
N LEU A 117 -9.77 -6.93 2.28
CA LEU A 117 -8.81 -6.84 1.17
C LEU A 117 -9.24 -5.82 0.12
N GLN A 118 -10.51 -5.81 -0.27
CA GLN A 118 -11.04 -4.86 -1.24
C GLN A 118 -10.88 -3.41 -0.74
N LEU A 119 -11.25 -3.17 0.52
CA LEU A 119 -11.10 -1.84 1.15
C LEU A 119 -9.63 -1.45 1.29
N TYR A 120 -8.75 -2.38 1.65
CA TYR A 120 -7.31 -2.12 1.77
C TYR A 120 -6.72 -1.66 0.43
N LEU A 121 -6.93 -2.42 -0.64
CA LEU A 121 -6.42 -2.11 -1.97
C LEU A 121 -7.01 -0.82 -2.54
N LEU A 122 -8.32 -0.58 -2.33
CA LEU A 122 -8.96 0.65 -2.77
C LEU A 122 -8.45 1.87 -2.00
N ALA A 123 -8.22 1.75 -0.69
CA ALA A 123 -7.64 2.81 0.13
C ALA A 123 -6.19 3.09 -0.29
N PHE A 124 -5.39 2.04 -0.56
CA PHE A 124 -4.05 2.14 -1.08
C PHE A 124 -4.01 2.92 -2.40
N ALA A 125 -4.82 2.51 -3.39
CA ALA A 125 -4.92 3.19 -4.67
C ALA A 125 -5.40 4.64 -4.53
N SER A 126 -6.38 4.89 -3.66
CA SER A 126 -6.94 6.24 -3.41
C SER A 126 -5.91 7.18 -2.79
N ASN A 127 -5.11 6.70 -1.85
CA ASN A 127 -4.05 7.50 -1.22
C ASN A 127 -2.98 7.92 -2.24
N LEU A 128 -2.55 7.02 -3.10
CA LEU A 128 -1.57 7.31 -4.14
C LEU A 128 -2.15 8.17 -5.27
N ALA A 129 -3.41 7.97 -5.64
CA ALA A 129 -4.10 8.86 -6.57
C ALA A 129 -4.21 10.29 -6.01
N ALA A 130 -4.51 10.44 -4.71
CA ALA A 130 -4.52 11.74 -4.05
C ALA A 130 -3.13 12.41 -4.04
N ALA A 131 -2.04 11.63 -3.90
CA ALA A 131 -0.69 12.15 -4.07
C ALA A 131 -0.46 12.62 -5.53
N GLY A 132 -0.92 11.84 -6.51
CA GLY A 132 -0.86 12.20 -7.92
C GLY A 132 -1.59 13.51 -8.24
N ILE A 133 -2.79 13.74 -7.71
CA ILE A 133 -3.55 14.99 -7.88
C ILE A 133 -2.78 16.21 -7.34
N ARG A 134 -1.97 16.04 -6.30
CA ARG A 134 -1.16 17.12 -5.72
C ARG A 134 0.14 17.40 -6.51
N LEU A 135 0.71 16.38 -7.11
CA LEU A 135 1.99 16.43 -7.81
C LEU A 135 1.85 16.79 -9.28
N ILE A 136 0.76 16.33 -9.89
CA ILE A 136 0.47 16.53 -11.30
C ILE A 136 -0.67 17.57 -11.39
N PRO A 137 -0.70 18.48 -12.37
CA PRO A 137 -1.78 19.45 -12.53
C PRO A 137 -3.08 18.79 -13.04
N LEU A 138 -3.58 17.82 -12.28
CA LEU A 138 -4.84 17.10 -12.55
C LEU A 138 -6.01 17.76 -11.82
N GLY A 139 -7.16 17.81 -12.49
CA GLY A 139 -8.42 18.16 -11.83
C GLY A 139 -8.90 17.06 -10.88
N GLN A 140 -9.68 17.45 -9.85
CA GLN A 140 -10.26 16.48 -8.92
C GLN A 140 -11.08 15.40 -9.63
N THR A 141 -11.85 15.78 -10.66
CA THR A 141 -12.66 14.85 -11.46
C THR A 141 -11.79 13.82 -12.18
N GLU A 142 -10.64 14.23 -12.73
CA GLU A 142 -9.70 13.31 -13.39
C GLU A 142 -9.10 12.32 -12.40
N GLY A 143 -8.70 12.79 -11.20
CA GLY A 143 -8.21 11.91 -10.15
C GLY A 143 -9.25 10.90 -9.67
N GLN A 144 -10.52 11.33 -9.53
CA GLN A 144 -11.62 10.42 -9.20
C GLN A 144 -11.91 9.41 -10.32
N ALA A 145 -11.74 9.81 -11.59
CA ALA A 145 -11.86 8.90 -12.71
C ALA A 145 -10.79 7.80 -12.70
N VAL A 146 -9.56 8.13 -12.30
CA VAL A 146 -8.48 7.14 -12.10
C VAL A 146 -8.86 6.13 -11.01
N ILE A 147 -9.33 6.60 -9.84
CA ILE A 147 -9.75 5.70 -8.74
C ILE A 147 -10.88 4.78 -9.20
N ARG A 148 -11.88 5.33 -9.86
CA ARG A 148 -12.99 4.55 -10.42
C ARG A 148 -12.53 3.49 -11.41
N ALA A 149 -11.55 3.81 -12.26
CA ALA A 149 -11.01 2.87 -13.24
C ALA A 149 -10.22 1.73 -12.58
N LEU A 150 -9.60 1.97 -11.41
CA LEU A 150 -8.83 0.97 -10.66
C LEU A 150 -9.69 0.08 -9.76
N SER A 151 -10.91 0.48 -9.42
CA SER A 151 -11.80 -0.27 -8.51
C SER A 151 -12.01 -1.73 -8.94
N PRO A 152 -12.32 -2.05 -10.21
CA PRO A 152 -12.46 -3.46 -10.65
C PRO A 152 -11.16 -4.26 -10.49
N LEU A 153 -10.01 -3.61 -10.70
CA LEU A 153 -8.71 -4.26 -10.47
C LEU A 153 -8.50 -4.61 -9.00
N CYS A 154 -8.84 -3.70 -8.07
CA CYS A 154 -8.76 -3.96 -6.64
C CYS A 154 -9.64 -5.15 -6.23
N GLU A 155 -10.83 -5.30 -6.80
CA GLU A 155 -11.73 -6.44 -6.56
C GLU A 155 -11.10 -7.76 -7.03
N VAL A 156 -10.51 -7.78 -8.23
CA VAL A 156 -9.85 -8.96 -8.78
C VAL A 156 -8.64 -9.36 -7.93
N LEU A 157 -7.78 -8.39 -7.59
CA LEU A 157 -6.59 -8.66 -6.77
C LEU A 157 -6.95 -9.11 -5.35
N ALA A 158 -8.01 -8.55 -4.76
CA ALA A 158 -8.50 -8.99 -3.46
C ALA A 158 -8.96 -10.46 -3.50
N ALA A 159 -9.70 -10.85 -4.53
CA ALA A 159 -10.12 -12.24 -4.71
C ALA A 159 -8.94 -13.20 -4.93
N GLN A 160 -7.92 -12.78 -5.69
CA GLN A 160 -6.70 -13.56 -5.89
C GLN A 160 -5.89 -13.70 -4.60
N ALA A 161 -5.73 -12.62 -3.83
CA ALA A 161 -4.99 -12.63 -2.58
C ALA A 161 -5.60 -13.55 -1.51
N MET A 162 -6.91 -13.83 -1.58
CA MET A 162 -7.59 -14.79 -0.69
C MET A 162 -6.97 -16.20 -0.72
N THR A 163 -6.40 -16.59 -1.84
CA THR A 163 -5.88 -17.96 -2.06
C THR A 163 -4.40 -17.99 -2.40
N ALA A 164 -3.77 -16.83 -2.52
CA ALA A 164 -2.36 -16.73 -2.84
C ALA A 164 -1.48 -17.23 -1.69
N SER A 165 -0.39 -17.91 -2.03
CA SER A 165 0.64 -18.32 -1.08
C SER A 165 1.74 -17.26 -0.94
N LEU A 166 2.61 -17.42 0.07
CA LEU A 166 3.78 -16.54 0.24
C LEU A 166 4.78 -16.66 -0.91
N ASP A 167 4.80 -17.77 -1.64
CA ASP A 167 5.66 -17.95 -2.82
C ASP A 167 5.25 -17.05 -4.00
N GLU A 168 4.04 -16.51 -3.96
CA GLU A 168 3.51 -15.57 -4.96
C GLU A 168 3.77 -14.11 -4.62
N ILE A 169 4.40 -13.85 -3.47
CA ILE A 169 4.91 -12.52 -3.08
C ILE A 169 6.24 -12.26 -3.80
N GLY A 170 6.54 -11.00 -4.00
CA GLY A 170 7.81 -10.58 -4.60
C GLY A 170 7.63 -10.09 -6.02
N GLY A 171 6.55 -9.38 -6.24
CA GLY A 171 6.33 -8.63 -7.47
C GLY A 171 7.52 -7.71 -7.78
N PHE A 172 7.77 -7.47 -9.05
CA PHE A 172 8.84 -6.62 -9.53
C PHE A 172 8.24 -5.36 -10.15
N SER A 173 8.31 -4.25 -9.41
CA SER A 173 7.92 -2.92 -9.89
C SER A 173 9.13 -1.98 -9.94
N PRO A 174 10.12 -2.25 -10.81
CA PRO A 174 11.43 -1.60 -10.77
C PRO A 174 11.35 -0.09 -10.91
N LEU A 175 10.36 0.40 -11.67
CA LEU A 175 10.15 1.82 -11.82
C LEU A 175 9.78 2.50 -10.49
N SER A 176 8.88 1.89 -9.73
CA SER A 176 8.46 2.39 -8.41
C SER A 176 9.56 2.21 -7.37
N ASP A 177 10.21 1.05 -7.36
CA ASP A 177 11.22 0.71 -6.35
C ASP A 177 12.46 1.61 -6.48
N VAL A 178 12.99 1.78 -7.70
CA VAL A 178 14.10 2.68 -7.97
C VAL A 178 13.71 4.14 -7.71
N ALA A 179 12.50 4.56 -8.08
CA ALA A 179 12.02 5.90 -7.81
C ALA A 179 11.90 6.18 -6.30
N SER A 180 11.45 5.20 -5.51
CA SER A 180 11.39 5.30 -4.05
C SER A 180 12.78 5.44 -3.42
N GLN A 181 13.79 4.71 -3.91
CA GLN A 181 15.17 4.87 -3.45
C GLN A 181 15.75 6.24 -3.81
N ARG A 182 15.51 6.71 -5.04
CA ARG A 182 15.94 8.04 -5.50
C ARG A 182 15.26 9.18 -4.75
N HIS A 183 14.04 8.95 -4.27
CA HIS A 183 13.29 9.93 -3.50
C HIS A 183 14.06 10.36 -2.24
N GLU A 184 14.79 9.45 -1.60
CA GLU A 184 15.60 9.75 -0.42
C GLU A 184 16.66 10.84 -0.66
N ALA A 185 17.11 11.01 -1.91
CA ALA A 185 18.13 11.97 -2.32
C ALA A 185 17.56 13.27 -2.93
N LEU A 186 16.23 13.43 -3.02
CA LEU A 186 15.63 14.64 -3.59
C LEU A 186 15.91 15.87 -2.73
N TYR A 187 16.34 16.95 -3.36
CA TYR A 187 16.66 18.21 -2.69
C TYR A 187 15.42 18.89 -2.07
N SER A 188 14.28 18.82 -2.76
CA SER A 188 13.00 19.37 -2.29
C SER A 188 11.93 18.31 -2.39
N ARG A 189 11.15 18.12 -1.32
CA ARG A 189 10.13 17.07 -1.22
C ARG A 189 8.85 17.62 -0.62
N ILE A 190 7.73 17.24 -1.21
CA ILE A 190 6.39 17.47 -0.66
C ILE A 190 5.97 16.26 0.20
N PHE A 191 6.37 15.07 -0.24
CA PHE A 191 6.09 13.80 0.42
C PHE A 191 7.31 13.24 1.13
N ARG A 192 7.12 12.18 1.90
CA ARG A 192 8.19 11.49 2.63
C ARG A 192 8.74 10.26 1.90
N SER A 193 8.04 9.79 0.88
CA SER A 193 8.55 8.74 -0.02
C SER A 193 7.80 8.73 -1.35
#